data_5f48cd9d6eeef1c0fc67d4cc3b2b4b9f
#
_entry.id   5f48cd9d6eeef1c0fc67d4cc3b2b4b9f
#
_cell.length_a   1.000
_cell.length_b   1.000
_cell.length_c   1.000
_cell.angle_alpha   90.00
_cell.angle_beta   90.00
_cell.angle_gamma   90.00
#
_symmetry.space_group_name_H-M   'P 1'
#
loop_
_entity.id
_entity.type
_entity.pdbx_description
1 polymer ?
#
loop_
_entity_poly.entity_id
_entity_poly.type
_entity_poly.pdbx_seq_one_letter_code
_entity_poly.pdbx_strand_id
1 'polypeptide(L)'
;AISPRECLIAKLILQGGKRANEVLTLHTQNIDWQRRKIIFEQSKTKGTRKATVITYPQSVMDKLKAYLGDRSGLVFITRTGKPIMMTRLAHMFEKAGKVAGIPFKVTPHVLRASTVTYLKQQGFQDTDIMKVTGHSSAAMVCAYDKTSQESNATEKVQLVS
;
A
#
# COMPACT_ATOMS: atom_id res chain seq x y z
N ALA A 1 -14.83 -13.16 9.73
CA ALA A 1 -14.73 -11.76 9.35
C ALA A 1 -13.29 -11.28 9.48
N ILE A 2 -12.85 -10.45 8.57
CA ILE A 2 -11.54 -9.81 8.62
C ILE A 2 -11.57 -8.67 9.64
N SER A 3 -10.52 -8.53 10.44
CA SER A 3 -10.45 -7.45 11.43
C SER A 3 -10.24 -6.08 10.76
N PRO A 4 -10.57 -4.96 11.45
CA PRO A 4 -10.31 -3.63 10.90
C PRO A 4 -8.85 -3.41 10.51
N ARG A 5 -7.92 -3.97 11.25
CA ARG A 5 -6.48 -3.87 10.97
C ARG A 5 -6.13 -4.51 9.62
N GLU A 6 -6.53 -5.73 9.39
CA GLU A 6 -6.25 -6.45 8.13
C GLU A 6 -7.02 -5.83 6.96
N CYS A 7 -8.21 -5.32 7.20
CA CYS A 7 -8.98 -4.60 6.20
C CYS A 7 -8.24 -3.33 5.74
N LEU A 8 -7.68 -2.57 6.67
CA LEU A 8 -6.86 -1.39 6.36
C LEU A 8 -5.61 -1.78 5.57
N ILE A 9 -4.90 -2.82 6.00
CA ILE A 9 -3.72 -3.32 5.28
C ILE A 9 -4.07 -3.63 3.83
N ALA A 10 -5.18 -4.35 3.62
CA ALA A 10 -5.64 -4.69 2.27
C ALA A 10 -5.93 -3.43 1.44
N LYS A 11 -6.59 -2.43 2.02
CA LYS A 11 -6.89 -1.17 1.34
C LYS A 11 -5.64 -0.38 0.96
N LEU A 12 -4.65 -0.34 1.85
CA LEU A 12 -3.39 0.32 1.55
C LEU A 12 -2.63 -0.38 0.43
N ILE A 13 -2.64 -1.71 0.41
CA ILE A 13 -2.04 -2.49 -0.67
C ILE A 13 -2.75 -2.23 -2.00
N LEU A 14 -4.08 -2.30 -2.02
CA LEU A 14 -4.87 -2.15 -3.24
C LEU A 14 -4.73 -0.76 -3.87
N GLN A 15 -4.95 0.29 -3.10
CA GLN A 15 -4.89 1.66 -3.66
C GLN A 15 -3.50 2.00 -4.19
N GLY A 16 -2.46 1.55 -3.52
CA GLY A 16 -1.09 1.91 -3.86
C GLY A 16 -0.31 0.85 -4.63
N GLY A 17 -0.88 -0.33 -4.86
CA GLY A 17 -0.16 -1.44 -5.47
C GLY A 17 1.08 -1.82 -4.67
N LYS A 18 1.01 -1.76 -3.35
CA LYS A 18 2.16 -1.91 -2.46
C LYS A 18 2.49 -3.37 -2.17
N ARG A 19 3.77 -3.63 -1.86
CA ARG A 19 4.16 -4.90 -1.27
C ARG A 19 3.73 -4.93 0.19
N ALA A 20 3.37 -6.12 0.69
CA ALA A 20 2.93 -6.26 2.08
C ALA A 20 3.98 -5.72 3.06
N ASN A 21 5.26 -5.98 2.82
CA ASN A 21 6.32 -5.50 3.70
C ASN A 21 6.41 -3.97 3.77
N GLU A 22 6.15 -3.29 2.67
CA GLU A 22 6.11 -1.82 2.66
C GLU A 22 5.01 -1.29 3.59
N VAL A 23 3.86 -1.93 3.59
CA VAL A 23 2.74 -1.55 4.47
C VAL A 23 3.03 -1.93 5.91
N LEU A 24 3.57 -3.11 6.16
CA LEU A 24 3.86 -3.58 7.51
C LEU A 24 4.98 -2.80 8.21
N THR A 25 5.82 -2.13 7.46
CA THR A 25 6.91 -1.30 8.02
C THR A 25 6.56 0.19 8.09
N LEU A 26 5.32 0.55 7.77
CA LEU A 26 4.87 1.94 7.78
C LEU A 26 4.88 2.54 9.19
N HIS A 27 5.42 3.75 9.31
CA HIS A 27 5.42 4.54 10.54
C HIS A 27 4.50 5.75 10.43
N THR A 28 3.98 6.23 11.55
CA THR A 28 3.06 7.37 11.58
C THR A 28 3.71 8.65 11.03
N GLN A 29 5.03 8.81 11.14
CA GLN A 29 5.75 9.96 10.58
C GLN A 29 5.69 10.03 9.05
N ASN A 30 5.35 8.94 8.39
CA ASN A 30 5.24 8.87 6.93
C ASN A 30 3.85 9.26 6.41
N ILE A 31 2.95 9.68 7.28
CA ILE A 31 1.57 10.01 6.92
C ILE A 31 1.36 11.52 6.90
N ASP A 32 0.96 12.06 5.74
CA ASP A 32 0.53 13.44 5.58
C ASP A 32 -1.01 13.47 5.59
N TRP A 33 -1.58 13.78 6.73
CA TRP A 33 -3.03 13.75 6.94
C TRP A 33 -3.75 14.82 6.12
N GLN A 34 -3.15 16.00 5.97
CA GLN A 34 -3.77 17.11 5.23
C GLN A 34 -3.89 16.80 3.74
N ARG A 35 -2.83 16.23 3.16
CA ARG A 35 -2.77 15.93 1.73
C ARG A 35 -3.27 14.54 1.39
N ARG A 36 -3.60 13.73 2.37
CA ARG A 36 -4.03 12.32 2.23
C ARG A 36 -2.97 11.47 1.54
N LYS A 37 -1.71 11.74 1.82
CA LYS A 37 -0.59 11.06 1.20
C LYS A 37 0.19 10.24 2.23
N ILE A 38 0.64 9.08 1.80
CA ILE A 38 1.48 8.21 2.61
C ILE A 38 2.74 7.89 1.82
N ILE A 39 3.89 8.05 2.47
CA ILE A 39 5.19 7.75 1.91
C ILE A 39 5.59 6.33 2.31
N PHE A 40 5.78 5.46 1.32
CA PHE A 40 6.24 4.09 1.53
C PHE A 40 7.70 3.99 1.13
N GLU A 41 8.53 3.52 2.05
CA GLU A 41 9.94 3.29 1.79
C GLU A 41 10.15 1.84 1.37
N GLN A 42 10.89 1.64 0.28
CA GLN A 42 11.30 0.32 -0.17
C GLN A 42 12.63 -0.06 0.46
N SER A 43 12.81 -1.35 0.71
CA SER A 43 14.10 -1.85 1.17
C SER A 43 15.20 -1.54 0.15
N LYS A 44 16.38 -1.24 0.66
CA LYS A 44 17.57 -0.90 -0.13
C LYS A 44 17.88 -2.01 -1.14
N THR A 45 17.79 -1.68 -2.42
CA THR A 45 18.42 -2.48 -3.47
C THR A 45 19.62 -1.68 -3.96
N LYS A 46 20.82 -2.24 -3.84
CA LYS A 46 22.09 -1.60 -4.29
C LYS A 46 22.38 -0.22 -3.67
N GLY A 47 22.05 -0.04 -2.40
CA GLY A 47 22.39 1.19 -1.67
C GLY A 47 21.51 2.40 -1.94
N THR A 48 20.54 2.31 -2.82
CA THR A 48 19.58 3.39 -3.11
C THR A 48 18.27 3.16 -2.36
N ARG A 49 17.85 4.14 -1.56
CA ARG A 49 16.51 4.17 -0.98
C ARG A 49 15.53 4.65 -2.05
N LYS A 50 14.49 3.87 -2.26
CA LYS A 50 13.35 4.29 -3.09
C LYS A 50 12.16 4.53 -2.19
N ALA A 51 11.43 5.59 -2.48
CA ALA A 51 10.17 5.88 -1.81
C ALA A 51 9.08 6.10 -2.85
N THR A 52 7.86 5.71 -2.51
CA THR A 52 6.68 6.02 -3.31
C THR A 52 5.71 6.82 -2.45
N VAL A 53 4.98 7.73 -3.08
CA VAL A 53 3.98 8.56 -2.42
C VAL A 53 2.61 8.20 -2.98
N ILE A 54 1.71 7.75 -2.12
CA ILE A 54 0.40 7.27 -2.54
C ILE A 54 -0.69 8.17 -1.94
N THR A 55 -1.61 8.61 -2.79
CA THR A 55 -2.78 9.37 -2.35
C THR A 55 -3.93 8.41 -2.04
N TYR A 56 -4.52 8.57 -0.86
CA TYR A 56 -5.62 7.72 -0.42
C TYR A 56 -6.93 8.51 -0.32
N PRO A 57 -8.08 7.86 -0.55
CA PRO A 57 -9.37 8.51 -0.30
C PRO A 57 -9.53 8.93 1.16
N GLN A 58 -10.30 9.98 1.40
CA GLN A 58 -10.52 10.48 2.76
C GLN A 58 -11.13 9.40 3.67
N SER A 59 -12.01 8.57 3.14
CA SER A 59 -12.62 7.46 3.88
C SER A 59 -11.58 6.49 4.45
N VAL A 60 -10.52 6.21 3.69
CA VAL A 60 -9.42 5.35 4.15
C VAL A 60 -8.60 6.06 5.21
N MET A 61 -8.28 7.32 5.00
CA MET A 61 -7.52 8.12 5.97
C MET A 61 -8.27 8.24 7.31
N ASP A 62 -9.59 8.41 7.27
CA ASP A 62 -10.42 8.48 8.48
C ASP A 62 -10.39 7.15 9.25
N LYS A 63 -10.49 6.02 8.55
CA LYS A 63 -10.41 4.69 9.17
C LYS A 63 -9.02 4.43 9.76
N LEU A 64 -7.99 4.89 9.07
CA LEU A 64 -6.61 4.76 9.56
C LEU A 64 -6.41 5.57 10.84
N LYS A 65 -6.92 6.80 10.87
CA LYS A 65 -6.84 7.66 12.04
C LYS A 65 -7.60 7.06 13.23
N ALA A 66 -8.79 6.53 12.99
CA ALA A 66 -9.58 5.84 14.02
C ALA A 66 -8.85 4.62 14.57
N TYR A 67 -8.20 3.85 13.70
CA TYR A 67 -7.39 2.69 14.11
C TYR A 67 -6.19 3.09 14.97
N LEU A 68 -5.48 4.15 14.57
CA LEU A 68 -4.29 4.63 15.29
C LEU A 68 -4.63 5.25 16.66
N GLY A 69 -5.74 5.99 16.75
CA GLY A 69 -6.01 6.81 17.92
C GLY A 69 -4.87 7.81 18.14
N ASP A 70 -4.34 7.86 19.36
CA ASP A 70 -3.23 8.76 19.72
C ASP A 70 -1.85 8.11 19.61
N ARG A 71 -1.79 6.88 19.08
CA ARG A 71 -0.53 6.15 18.94
C ARG A 71 0.39 6.79 17.91
N SER A 72 1.67 6.72 18.17
CA SER A 72 2.73 7.07 17.21
C SER A 72 3.72 5.91 17.08
N GLY A 73 4.49 5.88 16.00
CA GLY A 73 5.45 4.84 15.70
C GLY A 73 4.96 3.89 14.63
N LEU A 74 5.19 2.60 14.80
CA LEU A 74 4.77 1.57 13.84
C LEU A 74 3.24 1.53 13.74
N VAL A 75 2.70 1.64 12.52
CA VAL A 75 1.25 1.75 12.32
C VAL A 75 0.54 0.43 12.62
N PHE A 76 0.99 -0.68 12.03
CA PHE A 76 0.34 -1.98 12.17
C PHE A 76 1.08 -2.85 13.17
N ILE A 77 0.44 -3.12 14.29
CA ILE A 77 1.01 -3.86 15.41
C ILE A 77 0.07 -4.96 15.88
N THR A 78 0.65 -5.96 16.54
CA THR A 78 -0.10 -7.00 17.25
C THR A 78 -0.70 -6.43 18.54
N ARG A 79 -1.53 -7.22 19.24
CA ARG A 79 -2.11 -6.83 20.53
C ARG A 79 -1.05 -6.50 21.59
N THR A 80 0.16 -7.07 21.44
CA THR A 80 1.28 -6.83 22.36
C THR A 80 2.23 -5.74 21.87
N GLY A 81 1.86 -5.01 20.81
CA GLY A 81 2.65 -3.90 20.26
C GLY A 81 3.80 -4.29 19.37
N LYS A 82 3.86 -5.53 18.91
CA LYS A 82 4.93 -6.02 18.04
C LYS A 82 4.55 -5.95 16.56
N PRO A 83 5.53 -5.96 15.64
CA PRO A 83 5.25 -6.03 14.21
C PRO A 83 4.47 -7.29 13.83
N ILE A 84 3.64 -7.17 12.79
CA ILE A 84 2.89 -8.30 12.27
C ILE A 84 3.80 -9.14 11.37
N MET A 85 3.80 -10.46 11.56
CA MET A 85 4.58 -11.36 10.72
C MET A 85 3.92 -11.54 9.34
N MET A 86 4.73 -11.55 8.29
CA MET A 86 4.26 -11.76 6.92
C MET A 86 3.48 -13.05 6.74
N THR A 87 3.94 -14.13 7.35
CA THR A 87 3.27 -15.43 7.28
C THR A 87 1.88 -15.39 7.88
N ARG A 88 1.71 -14.65 8.98
CA ARG A 88 0.41 -14.48 9.62
C ARG A 88 -0.55 -13.67 8.73
N LEU A 89 -0.04 -12.59 8.14
CA LEU A 89 -0.84 -11.77 7.22
C LEU A 89 -1.29 -12.58 6.00
N ALA A 90 -0.39 -13.35 5.40
CA ALA A 90 -0.70 -14.20 4.26
C ALA A 90 -1.79 -15.23 4.61
N HIS A 91 -1.70 -15.85 5.78
CA HIS A 91 -2.70 -16.81 6.27
C HIS A 91 -4.07 -16.14 6.45
N MET A 92 -4.11 -14.94 7.00
CA MET A 92 -5.35 -14.22 7.22
C MET A 92 -6.01 -13.81 5.90
N PHE A 93 -5.24 -13.39 4.91
CA PHE A 93 -5.77 -13.05 3.60
C PHE A 93 -6.32 -14.28 2.89
N GLU A 94 -5.62 -15.41 2.96
CA GLU A 94 -6.11 -16.66 2.38
C GLU A 94 -7.44 -17.08 3.01
N LYS A 95 -7.52 -17.04 4.33
CA LYS A 95 -8.74 -17.36 5.07
C LYS A 95 -9.89 -16.43 4.70
N ALA A 96 -9.64 -15.12 4.66
CA ALA A 96 -10.65 -14.13 4.30
C ALA A 96 -11.17 -14.35 2.87
N GLY A 97 -10.30 -14.68 1.94
CA GLY A 97 -10.68 -14.99 0.55
C GLY A 97 -11.58 -16.20 0.46
N LYS A 98 -11.29 -17.26 1.21
CA LYS A 98 -12.12 -18.47 1.27
C LYS A 98 -13.51 -18.15 1.84
N VAL A 99 -13.57 -17.40 2.92
CA VAL A 99 -14.85 -17.01 3.55
C VAL A 99 -15.68 -16.15 2.58
N ALA A 100 -15.03 -15.29 1.80
CA ALA A 100 -15.69 -14.43 0.82
C ALA A 100 -16.09 -15.18 -0.47
N GLY A 101 -15.76 -16.47 -0.60
CA GLY A 101 -16.09 -17.26 -1.77
C GLY A 101 -15.25 -16.96 -3.01
N ILE A 102 -14.08 -16.37 -2.83
CA ILE A 102 -13.18 -16.08 -3.95
C ILE A 102 -12.54 -17.38 -4.44
N PRO A 103 -12.62 -17.69 -5.76
CA PRO A 103 -12.24 -19.01 -6.29
C PRO A 103 -10.74 -19.23 -6.45
N PHE A 104 -9.91 -18.30 -5.97
CA PHE A 104 -8.45 -18.44 -6.01
C PHE A 104 -7.86 -17.99 -4.67
N LYS A 105 -6.60 -18.33 -4.45
CA LYS A 105 -5.89 -17.96 -3.22
C LYS A 105 -5.62 -16.46 -3.19
N VAL A 106 -6.19 -15.77 -2.23
CA VAL A 106 -5.95 -14.33 -2.02
C VAL A 106 -4.65 -14.13 -1.24
N THR A 107 -3.72 -13.42 -1.84
CA THR A 107 -2.42 -13.08 -1.24
C THR A 107 -2.17 -11.58 -1.38
N PRO A 108 -1.27 -11.00 -0.59
CA PRO A 108 -0.88 -9.60 -0.81
C PRO A 108 -0.36 -9.35 -2.22
N HIS A 109 0.36 -10.31 -2.80
CA HIS A 109 0.86 -10.21 -4.17
C HIS A 109 -0.28 -10.14 -5.19
N VAL A 110 -1.34 -10.92 -5.00
CA VAL A 110 -2.53 -10.88 -5.86
C VAL A 110 -3.21 -9.52 -5.79
N LEU A 111 -3.34 -8.92 -4.61
CA LEU A 111 -3.90 -7.58 -4.47
C LEU A 111 -3.07 -6.54 -5.23
N ARG A 112 -1.76 -6.61 -5.11
CA ARG A 112 -0.85 -5.72 -5.84
C ARG A 112 -0.97 -5.90 -7.36
N ALA A 113 -0.99 -7.14 -7.83
CA ALA A 113 -1.15 -7.45 -9.26
C ALA A 113 -2.50 -6.95 -9.79
N SER A 114 -3.55 -7.05 -8.99
CA SER A 114 -4.87 -6.53 -9.35
C SER A 114 -4.85 -5.02 -9.57
N THR A 115 -4.11 -4.28 -8.75
CA THR A 115 -3.95 -2.84 -8.91
C THR A 115 -3.26 -2.51 -10.24
N VAL A 116 -2.17 -3.20 -10.56
CA VAL A 116 -1.45 -3.01 -11.82
C VAL A 116 -2.37 -3.27 -13.02
N THR A 117 -3.10 -4.37 -12.99
CA THR A 117 -4.05 -4.73 -14.04
C THR A 117 -5.13 -3.66 -14.20
N TYR A 118 -5.70 -3.20 -13.11
CA TYR A 118 -6.73 -2.16 -13.12
C TYR A 118 -6.20 -0.86 -13.74
N LEU A 119 -5.02 -0.40 -13.33
CA LEU A 119 -4.44 0.82 -13.87
C LEU A 119 -4.16 0.70 -15.37
N LYS A 120 -3.70 -0.45 -15.83
CA LYS A 120 -3.53 -0.71 -17.28
C LYS A 120 -4.86 -0.63 -18.02
N GLN A 121 -5.91 -1.20 -17.47
CA GLN A 121 -7.25 -1.14 -18.05
C GLN A 121 -7.80 0.28 -18.13
N GLN A 122 -7.41 1.15 -17.19
CA GLN A 122 -7.77 2.56 -17.20
C GLN A 122 -6.94 3.41 -18.16
N GLY A 123 -6.00 2.80 -18.88
CA GLY A 123 -5.20 3.48 -19.88
C GLY A 123 -3.93 4.15 -19.39
N PHE A 124 -3.53 3.92 -18.16
CA PHE A 124 -2.28 4.44 -17.63
C PHE A 124 -1.09 3.74 -18.28
N GLN A 125 -0.05 4.51 -18.60
CA GLN A 125 1.18 3.97 -19.17
C GLN A 125 2.01 3.23 -18.13
N ASP A 126 2.86 2.32 -18.56
CA ASP A 126 3.71 1.54 -17.68
C ASP A 126 4.58 2.42 -16.78
N THR A 127 5.09 3.55 -17.30
CA THR A 127 5.87 4.51 -16.53
C THR A 127 5.09 5.11 -15.38
N ASP A 128 3.82 5.44 -15.59
CA ASP A 128 2.93 5.97 -14.52
C ASP A 128 2.63 4.90 -13.47
N ILE A 129 2.39 3.68 -13.90
CA ILE A 129 2.13 2.54 -13.01
C ILE A 129 3.36 2.25 -12.14
N MET A 130 4.54 2.29 -12.74
CA MET A 130 5.80 2.05 -12.03
C MET A 130 6.08 3.10 -10.94
N LYS A 131 5.67 4.35 -11.15
CA LYS A 131 5.75 5.37 -10.11
C LYS A 131 4.89 5.04 -8.88
N VAL A 132 3.73 4.44 -9.10
CA VAL A 132 2.83 4.02 -8.03
C VAL A 132 3.40 2.80 -7.31
N THR A 133 3.75 1.76 -8.04
CA THR A 133 4.16 0.47 -7.46
C THR A 133 5.60 0.44 -6.98
N GLY A 134 6.43 1.36 -7.48
CA GLY A 134 7.84 1.39 -7.15
C GLY A 134 8.65 0.30 -7.83
N HIS A 135 8.11 -0.34 -8.88
CA HIS A 135 8.90 -1.26 -9.69
C HIS A 135 10.10 -0.54 -10.28
N SER A 136 11.28 -1.12 -10.15
CA SER A 136 12.47 -0.54 -10.73
C SER A 136 12.77 -1.15 -12.10
N SER A 137 12.83 -0.29 -13.12
CA SER A 137 13.58 -0.58 -14.32
C SER A 137 14.76 0.36 -14.37
N ALA A 138 15.78 0.02 -15.16
CA ALA A 138 16.96 0.86 -15.32
C ALA A 138 16.61 2.29 -15.81
N ALA A 139 15.53 2.42 -16.60
CA ALA A 139 15.06 3.70 -17.11
C ALA A 139 14.44 4.58 -16.04
N MET A 140 13.91 4.00 -14.95
CA MET A 140 13.22 4.74 -13.88
C MET A 140 14.15 5.37 -12.86
N VAL A 141 15.37 4.84 -12.73
CA VAL A 141 16.35 5.35 -11.75
C VAL A 141 16.74 6.80 -12.06
N CYS A 142 16.74 7.18 -13.34
CA CYS A 142 17.12 8.52 -13.79
C CYS A 142 15.99 9.54 -13.74
N ALA A 143 14.75 9.11 -13.56
CA ALA A 143 13.56 9.97 -13.67
C ALA A 143 12.84 10.19 -12.34
N TYR A 144 13.36 9.69 -11.23
CA TYR A 144 12.71 9.86 -9.94
C TYR A 144 12.86 11.30 -9.44
N ASP A 145 11.73 11.94 -9.27
CA ASP A 145 11.60 13.29 -8.79
C ASP A 145 10.44 13.31 -7.79
N LYS A 146 10.64 13.96 -6.66
CA LYS A 146 9.67 14.04 -5.58
C LYS A 146 8.34 14.64 -6.04
N THR A 147 8.40 15.67 -6.88
CA THR A 147 7.21 16.31 -7.47
C THR A 147 6.41 15.30 -8.31
N SER A 148 7.10 14.50 -9.09
CA SER A 148 6.51 13.45 -9.92
C SER A 148 5.79 12.39 -9.09
N GLN A 149 6.32 12.07 -7.91
CA GLN A 149 5.67 11.13 -6.98
C GLN A 149 4.44 11.72 -6.32
N GLU A 150 4.46 12.99 -5.95
CA GLU A 150 3.31 13.63 -5.33
C GLU A 150 2.09 13.71 -6.27
N SER A 151 2.31 13.68 -7.58
CA SER A 151 1.28 13.79 -8.62
C SER A 151 1.16 12.52 -9.46
N ASN A 152 1.26 11.35 -8.84
CA ASN A 152 1.15 10.08 -9.56
C ASN A 152 -0.32 9.67 -9.79
N ALA A 153 -0.52 8.52 -10.44
CA ALA A 153 -1.83 8.04 -10.87
C ALA A 153 -2.85 7.89 -9.72
N THR A 154 -2.41 7.75 -8.46
CA THR A 154 -3.32 7.59 -7.32
C THR A 154 -4.16 8.84 -7.03
N GLU A 155 -3.76 10.00 -7.54
CA GLU A 155 -4.59 11.22 -7.47
C GLU A 155 -5.78 11.16 -8.42
N LYS A 156 -5.70 10.37 -9.47
CA LYS A 156 -6.68 10.31 -10.57
C LYS A 156 -7.65 9.14 -10.43
N VAL A 157 -7.35 8.16 -9.62
CA VAL A 157 -8.17 6.95 -9.47
C VAL A 157 -8.45 6.66 -8.00
N GLN A 158 -9.62 6.09 -7.75
CA GLN A 158 -10.01 5.58 -6.44
C GLN A 158 -10.32 4.09 -6.57
N LEU A 159 -9.44 3.24 -6.03
CA LEU A 159 -9.59 1.78 -6.07
C LEU A 159 -10.26 1.24 -4.79
N VAL A 160 -10.28 2.05 -3.73
CA VAL A 160 -10.85 1.67 -2.42
C VAL A 160 -11.64 2.83 -1.82
N SER A 161 -12.50 2.52 -0.87
CA SER A 161 -13.31 3.50 -0.16
C SER A 161 -13.31 3.30 1.35
#